data_156312bb16b06a31c5a86396da50171d
#
_entry.id   156312bb16b06a31c5a86396da50171d
#
_cell.length_a   1.000
_cell.length_b   1.000
_cell.length_c   1.000
_cell.angle_alpha   90.00
_cell.angle_beta   90.00
_cell.angle_gamma   90.00
#
_symmetry.space_group_name_H-M   'P 1'
#
loop_
_entity.id
_entity.type
_entity.pdbx_description
1 polymer ?
#
loop_
_entity_poly.entity_id
_entity_poly.type
_entity_poly.pdbx_seq_one_letter_code
_entity_poly.pdbx_strand_id
1 'polypeptide(L)'
;MAKVDIHYFNEALECATRKGFAREKILDKLSINIKPNQQRVDGEQMSRLVQHVWATLNDEFLGCTKKPCKVGTFPFMARHVLHYKSLEKMLEQGISFYNLITEDMKMKLVRRGEYAELEFFFAQPEKDPNHFFLEFWLIIWHRFSSWLIDVKI
;
A
#
# COMPACT_ATOMS: atom_id res chain seq x y z
N MET A 1 -16.34 10.75 8.59
CA MET A 1 -15.63 9.54 8.17
C MET A 1 -14.99 9.81 6.80
N ALA A 2 -13.73 9.44 6.61
CA ALA A 2 -13.05 9.66 5.34
C ALA A 2 -13.69 8.83 4.23
N LYS A 3 -13.88 9.44 3.05
CA LYS A 3 -14.42 8.76 1.87
C LYS A 3 -13.35 8.67 0.78
N VAL A 4 -13.29 7.51 0.14
CA VAL A 4 -12.34 7.18 -0.92
C VAL A 4 -13.09 7.14 -2.24
N ASP A 5 -12.48 7.62 -3.31
CA ASP A 5 -13.05 7.53 -4.65
C ASP A 5 -13.24 6.07 -5.06
N ILE A 6 -14.34 5.79 -5.72
CA ILE A 6 -14.70 4.44 -6.17
C ILE A 6 -13.65 3.84 -7.13
N HIS A 7 -12.91 4.69 -7.82
CA HIS A 7 -11.83 4.25 -8.70
C HIS A 7 -10.80 3.42 -7.93
N TYR A 8 -10.29 3.91 -6.79
CA TYR A 8 -9.31 3.18 -5.97
C TYR A 8 -9.85 1.87 -5.40
N PHE A 9 -11.13 1.87 -5.03
CA PHE A 9 -11.79 0.64 -4.59
C PHE A 9 -11.85 -0.41 -5.71
N ASN A 10 -12.23 0.01 -6.91
CA ASN A 10 -12.29 -0.88 -8.07
C ASN A 10 -10.90 -1.40 -8.47
N GLU A 11 -9.87 -0.56 -8.46
CA GLU A 11 -8.49 -0.97 -8.74
C GLU A 11 -7.97 -1.99 -7.72
N ALA A 12 -8.24 -1.78 -6.43
CA ALA A 12 -7.87 -2.75 -5.40
C ALA A 12 -8.57 -4.09 -5.60
N LEU A 13 -9.83 -4.07 -5.97
CA LEU A 13 -10.60 -5.28 -6.28
C LEU A 13 -10.08 -5.98 -7.54
N GLU A 14 -9.70 -5.19 -8.56
CA GLU A 14 -9.14 -5.70 -9.80
C GLU A 14 -7.81 -6.43 -9.58
N CYS A 15 -7.02 -6.05 -8.60
CA CYS A 15 -5.81 -6.78 -8.23
C CYS A 15 -6.09 -8.26 -7.92
N ALA A 16 -7.21 -8.56 -7.25
CA ALA A 16 -7.63 -9.93 -6.97
C ALA A 16 -8.28 -10.59 -8.20
N THR A 17 -9.08 -9.87 -8.97
CA THR A 17 -9.77 -10.44 -10.14
C THR A 17 -8.78 -10.84 -11.24
N ARG A 18 -7.72 -10.10 -11.45
CA ARG A 18 -6.61 -10.46 -12.36
C ARG A 18 -5.93 -11.78 -11.97
N LYS A 19 -6.01 -12.19 -10.71
CA LYS A 19 -5.49 -13.46 -10.20
C LYS A 19 -6.54 -14.58 -10.17
N GLY A 20 -7.72 -14.35 -10.75
CA GLY A 20 -8.77 -15.35 -10.92
C GLY A 20 -9.81 -15.39 -9.78
N PHE A 21 -9.82 -14.43 -8.87
CA PHE A 21 -10.83 -14.37 -7.81
C PHE A 21 -12.07 -13.61 -8.30
N ALA A 22 -13.26 -14.17 -8.07
CA ALA A 22 -14.51 -13.56 -8.51
C ALA A 22 -14.86 -12.33 -7.68
N ARG A 23 -15.14 -11.21 -8.36
CA ARG A 23 -15.53 -9.92 -7.77
C ARG A 23 -16.71 -10.06 -6.79
N GLU A 24 -17.77 -10.73 -7.24
CA GLU A 24 -19.00 -10.90 -6.49
C GLU A 24 -18.75 -11.66 -5.18
N LYS A 25 -17.93 -12.73 -5.23
CA LYS A 25 -17.57 -13.51 -4.04
C LYS A 25 -16.80 -12.69 -3.00
N ILE A 26 -15.93 -11.78 -3.44
CA ILE A 26 -15.19 -10.89 -2.54
C ILE A 26 -16.13 -9.92 -1.88
N LEU A 27 -17.00 -9.26 -2.66
CA LEU A 27 -17.97 -8.30 -2.16
C LEU A 27 -18.97 -8.94 -1.19
N ASP A 28 -19.50 -10.12 -1.52
CA ASP A 28 -20.41 -10.88 -0.66
C ASP A 28 -19.74 -11.25 0.67
N LYS A 29 -18.52 -11.77 0.61
CA LYS A 29 -17.75 -12.13 1.81
C LYS A 29 -17.51 -10.94 2.74
N LEU A 30 -17.32 -9.77 2.18
CA LEU A 30 -17.10 -8.53 2.92
C LEU A 30 -18.42 -7.83 3.31
N SER A 31 -19.58 -8.33 2.83
CA SER A 31 -20.87 -7.68 2.98
C SER A 31 -20.86 -6.24 2.48
N ILE A 32 -20.20 -6.01 1.34
CA ILE A 32 -20.08 -4.71 0.69
C ILE A 32 -20.98 -4.69 -0.52
N ASN A 33 -21.94 -3.76 -0.53
CA ASN A 33 -22.82 -3.52 -1.67
C ASN A 33 -22.46 -2.17 -2.31
N ILE A 34 -22.05 -2.22 -3.57
CA ILE A 34 -21.74 -1.04 -4.38
C ILE A 34 -22.90 -0.76 -5.34
N LYS A 35 -23.48 0.42 -5.22
CA LYS A 35 -24.56 0.85 -6.10
C LYS A 35 -24.02 1.22 -7.49
N PRO A 36 -24.82 1.07 -8.58
CA PRO A 36 -24.36 1.30 -9.95
C PRO A 36 -23.72 2.67 -10.23
N ASN A 37 -24.14 3.72 -9.55
CA ASN A 37 -23.63 5.09 -9.74
C ASN A 37 -22.89 5.64 -8.52
N GLN A 38 -22.43 4.76 -7.65
CA GLN A 38 -21.69 5.16 -6.46
C GLN A 38 -20.30 5.70 -6.86
N GLN A 39 -19.99 6.92 -6.44
CA GLN A 39 -18.71 7.56 -6.73
C GLN A 39 -17.68 7.42 -5.60
N ARG A 40 -18.13 7.12 -4.38
CA ARG A 40 -17.25 7.04 -3.21
C ARG A 40 -17.66 5.89 -2.29
N VAL A 41 -16.69 5.30 -1.64
CA VAL A 41 -16.85 4.30 -0.58
C VAL A 41 -16.33 4.84 0.75
N ASP A 42 -16.78 4.28 1.85
CA ASP A 42 -16.21 4.61 3.16
C ASP A 42 -14.78 4.07 3.30
N GLY A 43 -13.93 4.83 3.99
CA GLY A 43 -12.54 4.41 4.22
C GLY A 43 -12.42 3.06 4.93
N GLU A 44 -13.39 2.72 5.79
CA GLU A 44 -13.46 1.41 6.41
C GLU A 44 -13.71 0.28 5.40
N GLN A 45 -14.63 0.50 4.44
CA GLN A 45 -14.88 -0.48 3.36
C GLN A 45 -13.63 -0.67 2.50
N MET A 46 -12.92 0.43 2.18
CA MET A 46 -11.65 0.37 1.44
C MET A 46 -10.59 -0.42 2.22
N SER A 47 -10.44 -0.14 3.51
CA SER A 47 -9.47 -0.83 4.37
C SER A 47 -9.77 -2.33 4.46
N ARG A 48 -11.02 -2.71 4.65
CA ARG A 48 -11.45 -4.12 4.69
C ARG A 48 -11.19 -4.83 3.37
N LEU A 49 -11.45 -4.16 2.24
CA LEU A 49 -11.15 -4.71 0.92
C LEU A 49 -9.65 -4.96 0.75
N VAL A 50 -8.81 -3.96 1.02
CA VAL A 50 -7.35 -4.07 0.87
C VAL A 50 -6.80 -5.20 1.73
N GLN A 51 -7.20 -5.27 3.01
CA GLN A 51 -6.79 -6.35 3.91
C GLN A 51 -7.22 -7.73 3.40
N HIS A 52 -8.43 -7.82 2.84
CA HIS A 52 -8.92 -9.07 2.26
C HIS A 52 -8.13 -9.47 1.01
N VAL A 53 -7.81 -8.52 0.13
CA VAL A 53 -6.99 -8.77 -1.07
C VAL A 53 -5.58 -9.21 -0.66
N TRP A 54 -4.94 -8.53 0.28
CA TRP A 54 -3.65 -8.95 0.82
C TRP A 54 -3.67 -10.40 1.33
N ALA A 55 -4.66 -10.74 2.15
CA ALA A 55 -4.78 -12.08 2.71
C ALA A 55 -5.05 -13.13 1.62
N THR A 56 -5.91 -12.80 0.65
CA THR A 56 -6.29 -13.70 -0.45
C THR A 56 -5.10 -13.99 -1.37
N LEU A 57 -4.33 -12.97 -1.72
CA LEU A 57 -3.13 -13.10 -2.56
C LEU A 57 -1.89 -13.54 -1.77
N ASN A 58 -1.93 -13.44 -0.44
CA ASN A 58 -0.75 -13.50 0.45
C ASN A 58 0.37 -12.56 -0.03
N ASP A 59 -0.03 -11.33 -0.42
CA ASP A 59 0.84 -10.37 -1.07
C ASP A 59 0.46 -8.93 -0.72
N GLU A 60 1.32 -8.25 0.03
CA GLU A 60 1.17 -6.82 0.35
C GLU A 60 1.42 -5.91 -0.87
N PHE A 61 2.01 -6.44 -1.95
CA PHE A 61 2.18 -5.73 -3.21
C PHE A 61 1.02 -5.91 -4.20
N LEU A 62 -0.08 -6.54 -3.75
CA LEU A 62 -1.34 -6.64 -4.48
C LEU A 62 -1.22 -7.32 -5.87
N GLY A 63 -0.21 -8.15 -6.07
CA GLY A 63 0.06 -8.80 -7.36
C GLY A 63 0.68 -7.87 -8.42
N CYS A 64 1.09 -6.66 -8.03
CA CYS A 64 1.67 -5.66 -8.93
C CYS A 64 3.18 -5.79 -9.15
N THR A 65 3.80 -6.80 -8.57
CA THR A 65 5.23 -7.09 -8.70
C THR A 65 5.47 -8.51 -9.21
N LYS A 66 6.69 -8.81 -9.61
CA LYS A 66 7.06 -10.15 -10.07
C LYS A 66 7.01 -11.17 -8.94
N LYS A 67 7.54 -10.77 -7.78
CA LYS A 67 7.55 -11.60 -6.57
C LYS A 67 6.59 -11.02 -5.54
N PRO A 68 5.75 -11.84 -4.89
CA PRO A 68 4.86 -11.36 -3.85
C PRO A 68 5.63 -10.90 -2.60
N CYS A 69 5.09 -9.92 -1.90
CA CYS A 69 5.53 -9.49 -0.59
C CYS A 69 4.61 -10.11 0.48
N LYS A 70 5.13 -11.03 1.25
CA LYS A 70 4.35 -11.78 2.23
C LYS A 70 3.62 -10.86 3.24
N VAL A 71 2.37 -11.18 3.52
CA VAL A 71 1.56 -10.45 4.51
C VAL A 71 2.25 -10.50 5.89
N GLY A 72 2.34 -9.34 6.54
CA GLY A 72 3.08 -9.16 7.79
C GLY A 72 4.44 -8.48 7.63
N THR A 73 4.90 -8.30 6.39
CA THR A 73 6.18 -7.64 6.10
C THR A 73 6.17 -6.17 6.53
N PHE A 74 5.13 -5.41 6.16
CA PHE A 74 5.03 -4.01 6.56
C PHE A 74 4.93 -3.81 8.08
N PRO A 75 4.06 -4.52 8.81
CA PRO A 75 4.03 -4.44 10.28
C PRO A 75 5.34 -4.83 10.94
N PHE A 76 6.08 -5.79 10.38
CA PHE A 76 7.40 -6.18 10.88
C PHE A 76 8.41 -5.03 10.71
N MET A 77 8.49 -4.45 9.52
CA MET A 77 9.32 -3.29 9.24
C MET A 77 8.94 -2.11 10.13
N ALA A 78 7.64 -1.82 10.27
CA ALA A 78 7.15 -0.72 11.11
C ALA A 78 7.61 -0.85 12.56
N ARG A 79 7.52 -2.04 13.15
CA ARG A 79 8.05 -2.29 14.50
C ARG A 79 9.56 -2.11 14.60
N HIS A 80 10.28 -2.52 13.58
CA HIS A 80 11.74 -2.39 13.54
C HIS A 80 12.18 -0.92 13.58
N VAL A 81 11.53 -0.06 12.80
CA VAL A 81 11.95 1.35 12.70
C VAL A 81 11.60 2.19 13.93
N LEU A 82 10.66 1.76 14.78
CA LEU A 82 10.29 2.47 16.01
C LEU A 82 11.44 2.61 17.02
N HIS A 83 12.49 1.83 16.90
CA HIS A 83 13.66 1.94 17.77
C HIS A 83 14.57 3.13 17.46
N TYR A 84 14.40 3.75 16.30
CA TYR A 84 15.19 4.92 15.89
C TYR A 84 14.60 6.22 16.43
N LYS A 85 15.46 7.23 16.68
CA LYS A 85 15.08 8.44 17.41
C LYS A 85 14.58 9.58 16.51
N SER A 86 14.79 9.50 15.20
CA SER A 86 14.37 10.54 14.27
C SER A 86 13.57 9.96 13.10
N LEU A 87 12.63 10.76 12.58
CA LEU A 87 11.83 10.38 11.41
C LEU A 87 12.73 10.03 10.21
N GLU A 88 13.77 10.83 9.97
CA GLU A 88 14.74 10.57 8.90
C GLU A 88 15.33 9.16 9.03
N LYS A 89 15.83 8.79 10.21
CA LYS A 89 16.40 7.46 10.45
C LYS A 89 15.37 6.35 10.33
N MET A 90 14.15 6.56 10.78
CA MET A 90 13.07 5.58 10.63
C MET A 90 12.76 5.32 9.16
N LEU A 91 12.65 6.38 8.35
CA LEU A 91 12.40 6.27 6.92
C LEU A 91 13.59 5.62 6.19
N GLU A 92 14.82 6.04 6.46
CA GLU A 92 16.02 5.42 5.89
C GLU A 92 16.08 3.91 6.16
N GLN A 93 15.77 3.48 7.38
CA GLN A 93 15.80 2.07 7.75
C GLN A 93 14.64 1.27 7.12
N GLY A 94 13.45 1.85 7.05
CA GLY A 94 12.33 1.23 6.36
C GLY A 94 12.59 1.09 4.85
N ILE A 95 13.17 2.10 4.23
CA ILE A 95 13.60 2.09 2.82
C ILE A 95 14.67 1.00 2.60
N SER A 96 15.69 0.98 3.46
CA SER A 96 16.75 -0.03 3.37
C SER A 96 16.22 -1.44 3.51
N PHE A 97 15.24 -1.64 4.41
CA PHE A 97 14.57 -2.91 4.59
C PHE A 97 13.89 -3.37 3.29
N TYR A 98 13.07 -2.51 2.64
CA TYR A 98 12.41 -2.88 1.40
C TYR A 98 13.40 -3.07 0.24
N ASN A 99 14.42 -2.22 0.13
CA ASN A 99 15.47 -2.39 -0.88
C ASN A 99 16.26 -3.69 -0.71
N LEU A 100 16.30 -4.24 0.51
CA LEU A 100 16.94 -5.53 0.79
C LEU A 100 16.07 -6.72 0.38
N ILE A 101 14.75 -6.66 0.68
CA ILE A 101 13.87 -7.82 0.50
C ILE A 101 13.30 -7.96 -0.90
N THR A 102 13.30 -6.90 -1.71
CA THR A 102 12.77 -6.95 -3.07
C THR A 102 13.64 -6.21 -4.07
N GLU A 103 13.72 -6.75 -5.28
CA GLU A 103 14.31 -6.11 -6.46
C GLU A 103 13.25 -5.48 -7.37
N ASP A 104 11.97 -5.78 -7.12
CA ASP A 104 10.85 -5.32 -7.94
C ASP A 104 10.52 -3.84 -7.71
N MET A 105 10.95 -3.31 -6.57
CA MET A 105 10.78 -1.90 -6.19
C MET A 105 12.06 -1.39 -5.53
N LYS A 106 12.48 -0.19 -5.89
CA LYS A 106 13.54 0.55 -5.20
C LYS A 106 12.99 1.85 -4.67
N MET A 107 13.43 2.20 -3.48
CA MET A 107 13.06 3.44 -2.82
C MET A 107 14.30 4.23 -2.43
N LYS A 108 14.19 5.55 -2.44
CA LYS A 108 15.26 6.46 -2.06
C LYS A 108 14.69 7.68 -1.34
N LEU A 109 15.32 8.05 -0.24
CA LEU A 109 15.05 9.32 0.44
C LEU A 109 16.10 10.33 0.01
N VAL A 110 15.66 11.45 -0.54
CA VAL A 110 16.54 12.52 -1.01
C VAL A 110 16.25 13.79 -0.22
N ARG A 111 17.28 14.33 0.43
CA ARG A 111 17.16 15.60 1.15
C ARG A 111 17.41 16.77 0.20
N ARG A 112 16.49 17.74 0.18
CA ARG A 112 16.57 18.96 -0.64
C ARG A 112 16.30 20.19 0.24
N GLY A 113 17.35 20.65 0.92
CA GLY A 113 17.22 21.78 1.85
C GLY A 113 16.27 21.46 3.01
N GLU A 114 15.13 22.17 3.08
CA GLU A 114 14.11 21.96 4.10
C GLU A 114 13.11 20.84 3.79
N TYR A 115 13.17 20.28 2.58
CA TYR A 115 12.28 19.21 2.13
C TYR A 115 13.03 17.90 2.02
N ALA A 116 12.26 16.80 2.16
CA ALA A 116 12.72 15.47 1.79
C ALA A 116 11.76 14.87 0.75
N GLU A 117 12.32 14.27 -0.26
CA GLU A 117 11.58 13.58 -1.33
C GLU A 117 11.76 12.08 -1.17
N LEU A 118 10.64 11.34 -1.25
CA LEU A 118 10.65 9.90 -1.30
C LEU A 118 10.42 9.47 -2.76
N GLU A 119 11.44 8.88 -3.35
CA GLU A 119 11.43 8.44 -4.73
C GLU A 119 11.17 6.93 -4.79
N PHE A 120 10.32 6.52 -5.74
CA PHE A 120 10.00 5.12 -6.01
C PHE A 120 10.32 4.75 -7.44
N PHE A 121 10.93 3.58 -7.62
CA PHE A 121 11.24 3.00 -8.93
C PHE A 121 10.72 1.57 -8.97
N PHE A 122 9.85 1.28 -9.93
CA PHE A 122 9.30 -0.07 -10.15
C PHE A 122 10.00 -0.73 -11.33
N ALA A 123 10.43 -1.98 -11.15
CA ALA A 123 11.12 -2.74 -12.18
C ALA A 123 10.19 -3.14 -13.34
N GLN A 124 8.90 -3.29 -13.06
CA GLN A 124 7.89 -3.74 -14.02
C GLN A 124 6.65 -2.84 -13.96
N PRO A 125 6.73 -1.60 -14.45
CA PRO A 125 5.60 -0.66 -14.42
C PRO A 125 4.38 -1.13 -15.23
N GLU A 126 4.57 -2.03 -16.19
CA GLU A 126 3.50 -2.67 -16.96
C GLU A 126 2.57 -3.54 -16.12
N LYS A 127 2.97 -3.95 -14.92
CA LYS A 127 2.11 -4.68 -13.96
C LYS A 127 1.19 -3.75 -13.16
N ASP A 128 1.41 -2.45 -13.24
CA ASP A 128 0.60 -1.41 -12.62
C ASP A 128 0.17 -0.36 -13.67
N PRO A 129 -0.60 -0.76 -14.70
CA PRO A 129 -0.89 0.07 -15.86
C PRO A 129 -1.65 1.36 -15.52
N ASN A 130 -2.41 1.35 -14.45
CA ASN A 130 -3.20 2.49 -13.97
C ASN A 130 -2.52 3.26 -12.83
N HIS A 131 -1.26 2.95 -12.53
CA HIS A 131 -0.49 3.56 -11.43
C HIS A 131 -1.13 3.43 -10.04
N PHE A 132 -2.08 2.50 -9.87
CA PHE A 132 -2.78 2.30 -8.61
C PHE A 132 -1.83 1.89 -7.48
N PHE A 133 -0.94 0.93 -7.75
CA PHE A 133 0.02 0.45 -6.76
C PHE A 133 1.02 1.54 -6.36
N LEU A 134 1.50 2.32 -7.33
CA LEU A 134 2.37 3.46 -7.07
C LEU A 134 1.69 4.47 -6.13
N GLU A 135 0.48 4.92 -6.47
CA GLU A 135 -0.28 5.88 -5.66
C GLU A 135 -0.61 5.33 -4.28
N PHE A 136 -1.04 4.07 -4.22
CA PHE A 136 -1.33 3.37 -2.98
C PHE A 136 -0.10 3.32 -2.05
N TRP A 137 1.06 3.01 -2.60
CA TRP A 137 2.32 2.91 -1.87
C TRP A 137 2.81 4.28 -1.38
N LEU A 138 2.67 5.32 -2.20
CA LEU A 138 2.94 6.71 -1.79
C LEU A 138 2.05 7.15 -0.63
N ILE A 139 0.76 6.83 -0.68
CA ILE A 139 -0.19 7.13 0.40
C ILE A 139 0.19 6.38 1.68
N ILE A 140 0.55 5.11 1.60
CA ILE A 140 0.99 4.33 2.77
C ILE A 140 2.19 5.00 3.43
N TRP A 141 3.23 5.33 2.69
CA TRP A 141 4.43 5.95 3.24
C TRP A 141 4.18 7.35 3.80
N HIS A 142 3.34 8.13 3.15
CA HIS A 142 2.93 9.44 3.67
C HIS A 142 2.18 9.31 5.01
N ARG A 143 1.20 8.40 5.08
CA ARG A 143 0.45 8.13 6.31
C ARG A 143 1.32 7.53 7.40
N PHE A 144 2.21 6.64 7.04
CA PHE A 144 3.17 6.05 7.97
C PHE A 144 4.10 7.10 8.57
N SER A 145 4.62 8.03 7.77
CA SER A 145 5.43 9.15 8.27
C SER A 145 4.67 10.00 9.27
N SER A 146 3.41 10.35 8.97
CA SER A 146 2.55 11.09 9.89
C SER A 146 2.33 10.33 11.21
N TRP A 147 2.03 9.04 11.13
CA TRP A 147 1.84 8.20 12.30
C TRP A 147 3.11 8.06 13.16
N LEU A 148 4.29 7.96 12.54
CA LEU A 148 5.57 7.89 13.26
C LEU A 148 5.83 9.15 14.10
N ILE A 149 5.42 10.32 13.63
CA ILE A 149 5.55 11.58 14.38
C ILE A 149 4.60 11.56 15.58
N ASP A 150 3.35 11.17 15.38
CA ASP A 150 2.33 11.14 16.44
C ASP A 150 2.66 10.15 17.57
N VAL A 151 3.28 9.02 17.23
CA VAL A 151 3.71 8.01 18.21
C VAL A 151 4.92 8.46 19.03
N LYS A 152 5.69 9.43 18.56
CA LYS A 152 6.95 9.86 19.19
C LYS A 152 6.83 11.19 19.95
N ILE A 153 5.72 11.89 19.87
CA ILE A 153 5.41 13.05 20.68
C ILE A 153 4.69 12.59 21.94
#